data_8fd6b405041642dbc7cfcf15aef446e3
#
_entry.id   8fd6b405041642dbc7cfcf15aef446e3
#
_cell.length_a   1.000
_cell.length_b   1.000
_cell.length_c   1.000
_cell.angle_alpha   90.00
_cell.angle_beta   90.00
_cell.angle_gamma   90.00
#
_symmetry.space_group_name_H-M   'P 1'
#
loop_
_entity.id
_entity.type
_entity.pdbx_description
1 polymer ?
#
loop_
_entity_poly.entity_id
_entity_poly.type
_entity_poly.pdbx_seq_one_letter_code
_entity_poly.pdbx_strand_id
1 'polypeptide(L)'
;IIDELAAWGCDIPSALERFDGDKALYTECLKIFASDENFAALKKNMAEKNTEEAFKAAHALKGVAGNLSLGSLYTNICKVSDSLKAGDFNAAAAAYPDVEKAKNEYDKIISE
;
A
#
# COMPACT_ATOMS: atom_id res chain seq x y z
N ILE A 1 -3.34 4.02 16.87
CA ILE A 1 -3.21 3.68 15.45
C ILE A 1 -3.90 4.71 14.55
N ILE A 2 -5.17 4.99 14.78
CA ILE A 2 -5.93 5.90 13.92
C ILE A 2 -5.36 7.33 13.95
N ASP A 3 -5.02 7.85 15.12
CA ASP A 3 -4.45 9.20 15.25
C ASP A 3 -3.11 9.31 14.53
N GLU A 4 -2.29 8.30 14.62
CA GLU A 4 -0.98 8.27 13.97
C GLU A 4 -1.12 8.16 12.46
N LEU A 5 -2.11 7.41 11.97
CA LEU A 5 -2.41 7.34 10.54
C LEU A 5 -2.86 8.71 10.03
N ALA A 6 -3.70 9.41 10.77
CA ALA A 6 -4.14 10.76 10.40
C ALA A 6 -2.95 11.71 10.30
N ALA A 7 -2.03 11.66 11.27
CA ALA A 7 -0.81 12.46 11.25
C ALA A 7 0.12 12.08 10.09
N TRP A 8 0.08 10.83 9.65
CA TRP A 8 0.87 10.33 8.52
C TRP A 8 0.27 10.71 7.16
N GLY A 9 -0.93 11.31 7.15
CA GLY A 9 -1.56 11.83 5.94
C GLY A 9 -2.73 10.99 5.41
N CYS A 10 -3.26 10.08 6.22
CA CYS A 10 -4.43 9.29 5.84
C CYS A 10 -5.72 10.08 6.02
N ASP A 11 -6.64 9.93 5.07
CA ASP A 11 -7.97 10.54 5.15
C ASP A 11 -8.90 9.63 5.97
N ILE A 12 -8.81 9.76 7.30
CA ILE A 12 -9.55 8.90 8.21
C ILE A 12 -11.07 9.08 8.07
N PRO A 13 -11.63 10.31 7.97
CA PRO A 13 -13.08 10.46 7.78
C PRO A 13 -13.59 9.72 6.54
N SER A 14 -12.87 9.80 5.42
CA SER A 14 -13.24 9.09 4.18
C SER A 14 -13.20 7.59 4.37
N ALA A 15 -12.15 7.08 5.03
CA ALA A 15 -12.02 5.65 5.30
C ALA A 15 -13.16 5.15 6.19
N LEU A 16 -13.45 5.84 7.28
CA LEU A 16 -14.50 5.44 8.20
C LEU A 16 -15.89 5.47 7.55
N GLU A 17 -16.11 6.37 6.61
CA GLU A 17 -17.36 6.40 5.86
C GLU A 17 -17.57 5.10 5.10
N ARG A 18 -16.53 4.54 4.49
CA ARG A 18 -16.61 3.25 3.80
C ARG A 18 -16.89 2.08 4.74
N PHE A 19 -16.55 2.21 6.01
CA PHE A 19 -16.75 1.20 7.05
C PHE A 19 -17.94 1.53 7.96
N ASP A 20 -18.84 2.40 7.53
CA ASP A 20 -20.02 2.82 8.29
C ASP A 20 -19.68 3.30 9.72
N GLY A 21 -18.51 3.92 9.89
CA GLY A 21 -18.04 4.41 11.19
C GLY A 21 -17.49 3.33 12.11
N ASP A 22 -17.37 2.09 11.64
CA ASP A 22 -16.89 0.96 12.45
C ASP A 22 -15.35 0.99 12.57
N LYS A 23 -14.86 1.66 13.60
CA LYS A 23 -13.42 1.80 13.86
C LYS A 23 -12.75 0.46 14.15
N ALA A 24 -13.44 -0.46 14.80
CA ALA A 24 -12.88 -1.77 15.12
C ALA A 24 -12.63 -2.57 13.86
N LEU A 25 -13.59 -2.59 12.94
CA LEU A 25 -13.45 -3.28 11.66
C LEU A 25 -12.33 -2.63 10.82
N TYR A 26 -12.29 -1.30 10.75
CA TYR A 26 -11.24 -0.58 10.04
C TYR A 26 -9.86 -0.94 10.58
N THR A 27 -9.68 -0.93 11.91
CA THR A 27 -8.41 -1.28 12.55
C THR A 27 -8.01 -2.72 12.24
N GLU A 28 -8.96 -3.64 12.25
CA GLU A 28 -8.68 -5.05 11.91
C GLU A 28 -8.20 -5.17 10.47
N CYS A 29 -8.85 -4.49 9.52
CA CYS A 29 -8.44 -4.49 8.12
C CYS A 29 -7.04 -3.89 7.95
N LEU A 30 -6.70 -2.85 8.70
CA LEU A 30 -5.35 -2.27 8.68
C LEU A 30 -4.30 -3.29 9.10
N LYS A 31 -4.57 -4.05 10.15
CA LYS A 31 -3.64 -5.08 10.62
C LYS A 31 -3.49 -6.23 9.62
N ILE A 32 -4.58 -6.64 9.01
CA ILE A 32 -4.57 -7.68 7.98
C ILE A 32 -3.73 -7.21 6.78
N PHE A 33 -3.91 -5.97 6.36
CA PHE A 33 -3.17 -5.43 5.23
C PHE A 33 -1.67 -5.37 5.48
N ALA A 34 -1.23 -5.11 6.71
CA ALA A 34 0.19 -5.11 7.06
C ALA A 34 0.86 -6.45 6.74
N SER A 35 0.11 -7.55 6.80
CA SER A 35 0.59 -8.90 6.52
C SER A 35 0.18 -9.41 5.13
N ASP A 36 -0.29 -8.54 4.24
CA ASP A 36 -0.73 -8.93 2.90
C ASP A 36 0.43 -9.55 2.12
N GLU A 37 0.23 -10.75 1.62
CA GLU A 37 1.24 -11.51 0.86
C GLU A 37 1.69 -10.79 -0.42
N ASN A 38 0.90 -9.87 -0.93
CA ASN A 38 1.26 -9.13 -2.14
C ASN A 38 2.47 -8.20 -1.94
N PHE A 39 2.77 -7.78 -0.70
CA PHE A 39 4.00 -7.04 -0.44
C PHE A 39 5.23 -7.90 -0.71
N ALA A 40 5.23 -9.15 -0.25
CA ALA A 40 6.32 -10.08 -0.51
C ALA A 40 6.37 -10.47 -1.99
N ALA A 41 5.21 -10.67 -2.61
CA ALA A 41 5.14 -10.98 -4.04
C ALA A 41 5.69 -9.83 -4.90
N LEU A 42 5.36 -8.60 -4.55
CA LEU A 42 5.89 -7.43 -5.26
C LEU A 42 7.41 -7.37 -5.14
N LYS A 43 7.94 -7.53 -3.94
CA LYS A 43 9.38 -7.52 -3.69
C LYS A 43 10.09 -8.58 -4.52
N LYS A 44 9.58 -9.80 -4.49
CA LYS A 44 10.15 -10.93 -5.24
C LYS A 44 10.14 -10.67 -6.74
N ASN A 45 9.00 -10.25 -7.28
CA ASN A 45 8.86 -10.07 -8.72
C ASN A 45 9.61 -8.85 -9.24
N MET A 46 9.78 -7.81 -8.41
CA MET A 46 10.66 -6.69 -8.75
C MET A 46 12.12 -7.14 -8.81
N ALA A 47 12.56 -7.96 -7.86
CA ALA A 47 13.93 -8.50 -7.85
C ALA A 47 14.19 -9.41 -9.05
N GLU A 48 13.19 -10.17 -9.48
CA GLU A 48 13.28 -11.09 -10.62
C GLU A 48 12.99 -10.41 -11.97
N LYS A 49 12.66 -9.11 -11.94
CA LYS A 49 12.29 -8.32 -13.12
C LYS A 49 11.09 -8.92 -13.89
N ASN A 50 10.20 -9.57 -13.15
CA ASN A 50 8.98 -10.12 -13.72
C ASN A 50 7.89 -9.04 -13.72
N THR A 51 7.85 -8.26 -14.78
CA THR A 51 6.97 -7.09 -14.91
C THR A 51 5.49 -7.44 -14.75
N GLU A 52 5.05 -8.53 -15.38
CA GLU A 52 3.64 -8.93 -15.35
C GLU A 52 3.17 -9.32 -13.95
N GLU A 53 3.94 -10.18 -13.27
CA GLU A 53 3.58 -10.61 -11.91
C GLU A 53 3.76 -9.49 -10.89
N ALA A 54 4.76 -8.63 -11.07
CA ALA A 54 4.94 -7.46 -10.22
C ALA A 54 3.74 -6.51 -10.36
N PHE A 55 3.22 -6.33 -11.58
CA PHE A 55 2.03 -5.50 -11.81
C PHE A 55 0.81 -6.07 -11.08
N LYS A 56 0.59 -7.37 -11.15
CA LYS A 56 -0.55 -8.01 -10.46
C LYS A 56 -0.50 -7.74 -8.96
N ALA A 57 0.67 -7.89 -8.35
CA ALA A 57 0.85 -7.64 -6.92
C ALA A 57 0.62 -6.17 -6.58
N ALA A 58 1.21 -5.25 -7.34
CA ALA A 58 1.06 -3.82 -7.12
C ALA A 58 -0.38 -3.36 -7.30
N HIS A 59 -1.08 -3.89 -8.30
CA HIS A 59 -2.47 -3.56 -8.57
C HIS A 59 -3.38 -4.00 -7.40
N ALA A 60 -3.16 -5.20 -6.86
CA ALA A 60 -3.90 -5.69 -5.71
C ALA A 60 -3.68 -4.80 -4.48
N LEU A 61 -2.41 -4.44 -4.20
CA LEU A 61 -2.06 -3.56 -3.08
C LEU A 61 -2.68 -2.17 -3.23
N LYS A 62 -2.67 -1.64 -4.44
CA LYS A 62 -3.26 -0.33 -4.76
C LYS A 62 -4.75 -0.29 -4.37
N GLY A 63 -5.50 -1.33 -4.74
CA GLY A 63 -6.92 -1.40 -4.42
C GLY A 63 -7.19 -1.36 -2.93
N VAL A 64 -6.46 -2.14 -2.15
CA VAL A 64 -6.65 -2.18 -0.69
C VAL A 64 -6.18 -0.88 -0.04
N ALA A 65 -5.01 -0.36 -0.42
CA ALA A 65 -4.48 0.88 0.13
C ALA A 65 -5.43 2.06 -0.12
N GLY A 66 -6.06 2.10 -1.30
CA GLY A 66 -7.06 3.12 -1.63
C GLY A 66 -8.31 3.01 -0.76
N ASN A 67 -8.81 1.80 -0.55
CA ASN A 67 -9.98 1.57 0.30
C ASN A 67 -9.73 1.93 1.76
N LEU A 68 -8.51 1.75 2.24
CA LEU A 68 -8.11 2.08 3.60
C LEU A 68 -7.63 3.54 3.74
N SER A 69 -7.62 4.30 2.65
CA SER A 69 -7.18 5.71 2.60
C SER A 69 -5.75 5.93 3.11
N LEU A 70 -4.84 5.02 2.76
CA LEU A 70 -3.44 5.07 3.19
C LEU A 70 -2.61 5.96 2.26
N GLY A 71 -2.82 7.28 2.34
CA GLY A 71 -2.35 8.29 1.41
C GLY A 71 -0.94 8.11 0.86
N SER A 72 0.08 8.12 1.73
CA SER A 72 1.48 8.00 1.28
C SER A 72 1.76 6.64 0.64
N LEU A 73 1.32 5.56 1.29
CA LEU A 73 1.52 4.21 0.77
C LEU A 73 0.78 4.02 -0.55
N TYR A 74 -0.46 4.49 -0.62
CA TYR A 74 -1.27 4.42 -1.85
C TYR A 74 -0.58 5.15 -3.01
N THR A 75 -0.14 6.39 -2.78
CA THR A 75 0.49 7.21 -3.83
C THR A 75 1.73 6.53 -4.40
N ASN A 76 2.58 5.97 -3.53
CA ASN A 76 3.80 5.30 -3.96
C ASN A 76 3.52 3.98 -4.67
N ILE A 77 2.55 3.21 -4.21
CA ILE A 77 2.11 1.99 -4.90
C ILE A 77 1.58 2.33 -6.29
N CYS A 78 0.81 3.41 -6.42
CA CYS A 78 0.28 3.85 -7.72
C CYS A 78 1.41 4.13 -8.72
N LYS A 79 2.48 4.79 -8.29
CA LYS A 79 3.62 5.09 -9.18
C LYS A 79 4.24 3.81 -9.73
N VAL A 80 4.44 2.82 -8.86
CA VAL A 80 5.00 1.53 -9.28
C VAL A 80 4.02 0.80 -10.21
N SER A 81 2.75 0.73 -9.83
CA SER A 81 1.72 0.05 -10.62
C SER A 81 1.58 0.66 -12.01
N ASP A 82 1.51 1.99 -12.10
CA ASP A 82 1.34 2.69 -13.38
C ASP A 82 2.55 2.50 -14.28
N SER A 83 3.76 2.53 -13.72
CA SER A 83 5.00 2.27 -14.48
C SER A 83 5.04 0.85 -15.03
N LEU A 84 4.67 -0.14 -14.21
CA LEU A 84 4.62 -1.54 -14.63
C LEU A 84 3.56 -1.76 -15.72
N LYS A 85 2.40 -1.11 -15.58
CA LYS A 85 1.33 -1.18 -16.58
C LYS A 85 1.79 -0.63 -17.93
N ALA A 86 2.60 0.43 -17.90
CA ALA A 86 3.15 1.03 -19.11
C ALA A 86 4.33 0.22 -19.69
N GLY A 87 4.75 -0.85 -19.03
CA GLY A 87 5.88 -1.66 -19.46
C GLY A 87 7.24 -1.02 -19.13
N ASP A 88 7.26 0.01 -18.31
CA ASP A 88 8.48 0.73 -17.93
C ASP A 88 9.01 0.21 -16.60
N PHE A 89 9.74 -0.91 -16.65
CA PHE A 89 10.32 -1.52 -15.46
C PHE A 89 11.31 -0.59 -14.75
N ASN A 90 12.11 0.16 -15.52
CA ASN A 90 13.11 1.06 -14.93
C ASN A 90 12.46 2.15 -14.08
N ALA A 91 11.36 2.73 -14.54
CA ALA A 91 10.62 3.73 -13.77
C ALA A 91 10.01 3.09 -12.51
N ALA A 92 9.48 1.87 -12.63
CA ALA A 92 8.95 1.13 -11.49
C ALA A 92 10.03 0.84 -10.45
N ALA A 93 11.20 0.41 -10.90
CA ALA A 93 12.33 0.13 -10.01
C ALA A 93 12.82 1.39 -9.29
N ALA A 94 12.77 2.54 -9.96
CA ALA A 94 13.14 3.82 -9.35
C ALA A 94 12.12 4.27 -8.29
N ALA A 95 10.84 3.95 -8.47
CA ALA A 95 9.77 4.32 -7.53
C ALA A 95 9.62 3.32 -6.38
N TYR A 96 10.03 2.07 -6.55
CA TYR A 96 9.79 1.01 -5.58
C TYR A 96 10.40 1.26 -4.19
N PRO A 97 11.62 1.82 -4.02
CA PRO A 97 12.17 2.10 -2.69
C PRO A 97 11.26 2.97 -1.82
N ASP A 98 10.49 3.87 -2.41
CA ASP A 98 9.54 4.71 -1.69
C ASP A 98 8.35 3.89 -1.18
N VAL A 99 7.95 2.84 -1.89
CA VAL A 99 6.94 1.89 -1.41
C VAL A 99 7.46 1.15 -0.18
N GLU A 100 8.69 0.68 -0.22
CA GLU A 100 9.30 -0.03 0.92
C GLU A 100 9.40 0.88 2.13
N LYS A 101 9.82 2.13 1.94
CA LYS A 101 9.91 3.11 3.01
C LYS A 101 8.54 3.38 3.63
N ALA A 102 7.54 3.63 2.81
CA ALA A 102 6.17 3.89 3.27
C ALA A 102 5.60 2.66 4.00
N LYS A 103 5.87 1.45 3.50
CA LYS A 103 5.43 0.21 4.15
C LYS A 103 6.07 0.04 5.52
N ASN A 104 7.37 0.35 5.65
CA ASN A 104 8.05 0.27 6.93
C ASN A 104 7.47 1.27 7.94
N GLU A 105 7.14 2.47 7.50
CA GLU A 105 6.48 3.47 8.35
C GLU A 105 5.10 2.99 8.76
N TYR A 106 4.34 2.42 7.84
CA TYR A 106 3.03 1.84 8.10
C TYR A 106 3.12 0.72 9.14
N ASP A 107 4.07 -0.19 8.98
CA ASP A 107 4.27 -1.31 9.92
C ASP A 107 4.54 -0.83 11.34
N LYS A 108 5.32 0.24 11.50
CA LYS A 108 5.58 0.84 12.81
C LYS A 108 4.31 1.38 13.45
N ILE A 109 3.47 2.05 12.67
CA ILE A 109 2.20 2.60 13.16
C ILE A 109 1.28 1.46 13.59
N ILE A 110 1.17 0.42 12.78
CA ILE A 110 0.27 -0.71 13.05
C ILE A 110 0.72 -1.55 14.24
N SER A 111 2.03 -1.64 14.50
CA SER A 111 2.57 -2.44 15.61
C SER A 111 2.45 -1.76 16.97
N GLU A 112 2.05 -0.52 17.02
CA GLU A 112 1.77 0.21 18.27
C GLU A 112 0.39 -0.19 18.85
#